data_32eb76eb1f600afed23b5067e4184cbf
#
_entry.id   32eb76eb1f600afed23b5067e4184cbf
#
_cell.length_a   1.000
_cell.length_b   1.000
_cell.length_c   1.000
_cell.angle_alpha   90.00
_cell.angle_beta   90.00
_cell.angle_gamma   90.00
#
_symmetry.space_group_name_H-M   'P 1'
#
loop_
_entity.id
_entity.type
_entity.pdbx_description
1 polymer ?
#
loop_
_entity_poly.entity_id
_entity_poly.type
_entity_poly.pdbx_seq_one_letter_code
_entity_poly.pdbx_strand_id
1 'polypeptide(L)'
;MDFLEFDPPQALRRHVQCVWRLRDPSPSTQPQTIYPDGRCELIAHLGEPMSIRTSDGGWQQQAHCIFAGQHQAAIRLAAVGEVDCIGVRLQPAASAAVAGARLVECAERTVDLAQLDARFAAGFNAACREFSRDPQASSFWQCLESRLLPHAIDERMEAAVAHLESQHGQTRIDATAAVTAMSLRSFQIRFLACVGLSAKAFARVLRLQATIRAMDRGVESLAQLAVDSGFADQAHATREVQQLTGLTPARLRAALRSARDDDRTVELAAAFVRGTA
;
A
#
# COMPACT_ATOMS: atom_id res chain seq x y z
N MET A 1 -11.46 -17.78 -4.43
CA MET A 1 -10.44 -16.90 -3.80
C MET A 1 -10.95 -16.47 -2.44
N ASP A 2 -10.17 -16.61 -1.38
CA ASP A 2 -10.53 -16.26 0.00
C ASP A 2 -9.63 -15.10 0.46
N PHE A 3 -10.24 -14.01 0.92
CA PHE A 3 -9.54 -12.88 1.51
C PHE A 3 -10.04 -12.66 2.94
N LEU A 4 -9.10 -12.60 3.88
CA LEU A 4 -9.37 -12.38 5.29
C LEU A 4 -8.52 -11.21 5.79
N GLU A 5 -9.10 -10.36 6.64
CA GLU A 5 -8.39 -9.26 7.29
C GLU A 5 -8.47 -9.41 8.81
N PHE A 6 -7.39 -9.07 9.49
CA PHE A 6 -7.22 -9.19 10.93
C PHE A 6 -6.73 -7.89 11.51
N ASP A 7 -7.38 -7.44 12.58
CA ASP A 7 -6.94 -6.28 13.34
C ASP A 7 -5.65 -6.58 14.11
N PRO A 8 -4.69 -5.65 14.14
CA PRO A 8 -3.51 -5.81 14.97
C PRO A 8 -3.86 -5.64 16.47
N PRO A 9 -3.10 -6.31 17.37
CA PRO A 9 -3.16 -6.04 18.81
C PRO A 9 -2.94 -4.55 19.11
N GLN A 10 -3.49 -4.08 20.20
CA GLN A 10 -3.44 -2.64 20.58
C GLN A 10 -2.01 -2.08 20.55
N ALA A 11 -1.03 -2.84 21.00
CA ALA A 11 0.38 -2.42 21.02
C ALA A 11 0.93 -2.12 19.61
N LEU A 12 0.42 -2.78 18.58
CA LEU A 12 0.89 -2.64 17.18
C LEU A 12 0.07 -1.66 16.34
N ARG A 13 -1.08 -1.15 16.81
CA ARG A 13 -1.99 -0.31 15.99
C ARG A 13 -1.36 0.96 15.41
N ARG A 14 -0.36 1.51 16.08
CA ARG A 14 0.40 2.67 15.54
C ARG A 14 1.38 2.28 14.45
N HIS A 15 1.76 0.99 14.33
CA HIS A 15 2.72 0.48 13.35
C HIS A 15 2.04 -0.26 12.21
N VAL A 16 1.00 -1.00 12.50
CA VAL A 16 0.29 -1.90 11.59
C VAL A 16 -1.15 -1.42 11.43
N GLN A 17 -1.58 -1.24 10.19
CA GLN A 17 -2.97 -0.93 9.88
C GLN A 17 -3.83 -2.18 9.99
N CYS A 18 -3.43 -3.24 9.27
CA CYS A 18 -4.09 -4.54 9.30
C CYS A 18 -3.11 -5.63 8.90
N VAL A 19 -3.49 -6.87 9.16
CA VAL A 19 -2.89 -8.08 8.58
C VAL A 19 -3.94 -8.69 7.67
N TRP A 20 -3.55 -9.11 6.48
CA TRP A 20 -4.45 -9.76 5.54
C TRP A 20 -3.89 -11.11 5.08
N ARG A 21 -4.76 -12.02 4.74
CA ARG A 21 -4.45 -13.28 4.07
C ARG A 21 -5.23 -13.37 2.79
N LEU A 22 -4.54 -13.74 1.72
CA LEU A 22 -5.13 -14.07 0.44
C LEU A 22 -4.80 -15.51 0.09
N ARG A 23 -5.84 -16.31 -0.21
CA ARG A 23 -5.69 -17.67 -0.69
C ARG A 23 -6.52 -17.88 -1.97
N ASP A 24 -5.85 -18.34 -3.01
CA ASP A 24 -6.50 -18.78 -4.24
C ASP A 24 -5.78 -20.02 -4.79
N PRO A 25 -6.38 -21.21 -4.66
CA PRO A 25 -5.78 -22.46 -5.14
C PRO A 25 -5.77 -22.58 -6.68
N SER A 26 -6.57 -21.76 -7.37
CA SER A 26 -6.69 -21.79 -8.82
C SER A 26 -6.81 -20.37 -9.37
N PRO A 27 -5.75 -19.54 -9.20
CA PRO A 27 -5.81 -18.14 -9.58
C PRO A 27 -5.93 -17.98 -11.10
N SER A 28 -6.54 -16.86 -11.51
CA SER A 28 -6.50 -16.44 -12.91
C SER A 28 -5.07 -16.18 -13.35
N THR A 29 -4.72 -16.62 -14.56
CA THR A 29 -3.43 -16.30 -15.20
C THR A 29 -3.39 -14.87 -15.75
N GLN A 30 -4.53 -14.16 -15.75
CA GLN A 30 -4.60 -12.76 -16.18
C GLN A 30 -3.89 -11.86 -15.18
N PRO A 31 -2.98 -11.00 -15.64
CA PRO A 31 -2.29 -10.06 -14.76
C PRO A 31 -3.27 -9.10 -14.09
N GLN A 32 -3.11 -8.94 -12.79
CA GLN A 32 -3.88 -8.01 -11.98
C GLN A 32 -3.14 -6.68 -11.83
N THR A 33 -3.89 -5.59 -11.78
CA THR A 33 -3.34 -4.24 -11.58
C THR A 33 -3.57 -3.82 -10.13
N ILE A 34 -2.48 -3.49 -9.44
CA ILE A 34 -2.50 -2.93 -8.09
C ILE A 34 -2.26 -1.42 -8.19
N TYR A 35 -3.20 -0.64 -7.72
CA TYR A 35 -3.10 0.82 -7.72
C TYR A 35 -2.39 1.31 -6.45
N PRO A 36 -1.62 2.42 -6.55
CA PRO A 36 -0.96 3.00 -5.39
C PRO A 36 -1.95 3.37 -4.29
N ASP A 37 -1.65 3.03 -3.05
CA ASP A 37 -2.50 3.30 -1.87
C ASP A 37 -1.80 4.08 -0.76
N GLY A 38 -0.49 4.34 -0.92
CA GLY A 38 0.31 5.06 0.08
C GLY A 38 0.74 4.20 1.26
N ARG A 39 0.80 2.89 1.09
CA ARG A 39 1.22 1.94 2.13
C ARG A 39 2.47 1.17 1.72
N CYS A 40 3.30 0.84 2.73
CA CYS A 40 4.28 -0.23 2.60
C CYS A 40 3.70 -1.51 3.20
N GLU A 41 4.12 -2.65 2.68
CA GLU A 41 3.68 -3.94 3.17
C GLU A 41 4.84 -4.93 3.33
N LEU A 42 4.75 -5.76 4.37
CA LEU A 42 5.51 -7.00 4.47
C LEU A 42 4.63 -8.11 3.92
N ILE A 43 5.11 -8.88 2.97
CA ILE A 43 4.33 -9.97 2.38
C ILE A 43 5.16 -11.26 2.41
N ALA A 44 4.56 -12.33 2.94
CA ALA A 44 5.10 -13.68 2.85
C ALA A 44 4.26 -14.52 1.89
N HIS A 45 4.86 -15.01 0.83
CA HIS A 45 4.27 -16.00 -0.06
C HIS A 45 4.46 -17.40 0.54
N LEU A 46 3.38 -18.02 0.95
CA LEU A 46 3.36 -19.40 1.50
C LEU A 46 3.15 -20.42 0.39
N GLY A 47 2.46 -20.02 -0.69
CA GLY A 47 2.38 -20.70 -1.98
C GLY A 47 3.48 -20.22 -2.94
N GLU A 48 3.18 -20.27 -4.24
CA GLU A 48 4.11 -19.78 -5.27
C GLU A 48 4.19 -18.25 -5.26
N PRO A 49 5.41 -17.68 -5.22
CA PRO A 49 5.56 -16.23 -5.31
C PRO A 49 5.01 -15.68 -6.64
N MET A 50 4.30 -14.57 -6.55
CA MET A 50 3.77 -13.89 -7.74
C MET A 50 4.89 -13.30 -8.58
N SER A 51 4.63 -13.08 -9.88
CA SER A 51 5.50 -12.33 -10.77
C SER A 51 5.04 -10.87 -10.88
N ILE A 52 6.00 -9.94 -10.82
CA ILE A 52 5.78 -8.51 -11.04
C ILE A 52 6.26 -8.11 -12.43
N ARG A 53 5.50 -7.23 -13.10
CA ARG A 53 5.88 -6.65 -14.38
C ARG A 53 7.04 -5.67 -14.20
N THR A 54 8.12 -5.87 -14.94
CA THR A 54 9.30 -5.00 -14.91
C THR A 54 9.18 -3.84 -15.91
N SER A 55 9.97 -2.79 -15.73
CA SER A 55 9.93 -1.58 -16.57
C SER A 55 10.33 -1.84 -18.04
N ASP A 56 11.16 -2.86 -18.29
CA ASP A 56 11.53 -3.31 -19.63
C ASP A 56 10.44 -4.17 -20.31
N GLY A 57 9.35 -4.41 -19.60
CA GLY A 57 8.23 -5.18 -20.09
C GLY A 57 8.36 -6.69 -19.87
N GLY A 58 9.36 -7.16 -19.11
CA GLY A 58 9.51 -8.54 -18.67
C GLY A 58 8.63 -8.87 -17.46
N TRP A 59 8.79 -10.08 -16.94
CA TRP A 59 8.21 -10.55 -15.70
C TRP A 59 9.34 -11.05 -14.80
N GLN A 60 9.31 -10.67 -13.52
CA GLN A 60 10.26 -11.13 -12.52
C GLN A 60 9.49 -11.76 -11.36
N GLN A 61 9.83 -13.00 -11.00
CA GLN A 61 9.26 -13.63 -9.82
C GLN A 61 9.75 -12.92 -8.55
N GLN A 62 8.83 -12.68 -7.63
CA GLN A 62 9.13 -12.08 -6.32
C GLN A 62 9.84 -13.09 -5.42
N ALA A 63 10.53 -12.61 -4.38
CA ALA A 63 11.03 -13.47 -3.31
C ALA A 63 9.87 -13.99 -2.44
N HIS A 64 10.10 -15.07 -1.68
CA HIS A 64 9.09 -15.61 -0.75
C HIS A 64 8.68 -14.61 0.35
N CYS A 65 9.62 -13.80 0.81
CA CYS A 65 9.32 -12.70 1.74
C CYS A 65 9.78 -11.39 1.14
N ILE A 66 8.88 -10.43 1.04
CA ILE A 66 9.15 -9.13 0.42
C ILE A 66 8.76 -7.99 1.35
N PHE A 67 9.46 -6.87 1.18
CA PHE A 67 9.01 -5.55 1.57
C PHE A 67 8.56 -4.82 0.31
N ALA A 68 7.27 -4.58 0.19
CA ALA A 68 6.69 -3.77 -0.87
C ALA A 68 6.75 -2.31 -0.42
N GLY A 69 7.62 -1.53 -1.06
CA GLY A 69 7.71 -0.09 -0.86
C GLY A 69 6.50 0.62 -1.46
N GLN A 70 6.32 1.87 -1.11
CA GLN A 70 5.24 2.69 -1.68
C GLN A 70 5.48 2.95 -3.17
N HIS A 71 4.42 2.79 -3.96
CA HIS A 71 4.41 3.06 -5.39
C HIS A 71 3.67 4.37 -5.71
N GLN A 72 4.09 5.08 -6.73
CA GLN A 72 3.41 6.24 -7.30
C GLN A 72 2.76 5.90 -8.66
N ALA A 73 2.97 4.70 -9.15
CA ALA A 73 2.33 4.19 -10.37
C ALA A 73 1.77 2.79 -10.10
N ALA A 74 0.74 2.43 -10.85
CA ALA A 74 0.16 1.10 -10.79
C ALA A 74 1.18 0.03 -11.18
N ILE A 75 1.22 -1.05 -10.43
CA ILE A 75 2.02 -2.24 -10.74
C ILE A 75 1.13 -3.37 -11.27
N ARG A 76 1.72 -4.31 -11.98
CA ARG A 76 1.01 -5.48 -12.48
C ARG A 76 1.63 -6.74 -11.90
N LEU A 77 0.77 -7.57 -11.32
CA LEU A 77 1.14 -8.86 -10.74
C LEU A 77 0.47 -9.99 -11.53
N ALA A 78 1.16 -11.10 -11.68
CA ALA A 78 0.62 -12.32 -12.26
C ALA A 78 0.87 -13.50 -11.32
N ALA A 79 -0.15 -14.31 -11.10
CA ALA A 79 0.02 -15.57 -10.41
C ALA A 79 0.77 -16.56 -11.32
N VAL A 80 1.68 -17.33 -10.73
CA VAL A 80 2.44 -18.38 -11.41
C VAL A 80 1.88 -19.76 -11.06
N GLY A 81 1.31 -19.89 -9.88
CA GLY A 81 0.70 -21.10 -9.34
C GLY A 81 -0.28 -20.75 -8.23
N GLU A 82 -0.50 -21.66 -7.29
CA GLU A 82 -1.37 -21.41 -6.13
C GLU A 82 -0.92 -20.16 -5.37
N VAL A 83 -1.84 -19.25 -5.12
CA VAL A 83 -1.61 -18.05 -4.29
C VAL A 83 -2.03 -18.39 -2.86
N ASP A 84 -1.10 -18.31 -1.93
CA ASP A 84 -1.34 -18.26 -0.49
C ASP A 84 -0.32 -17.27 0.08
N CYS A 85 -0.78 -16.12 0.51
CA CYS A 85 0.10 -15.09 1.05
C CYS A 85 -0.52 -14.38 2.24
N ILE A 86 0.36 -13.95 3.14
CA ILE A 86 0.02 -13.12 4.29
C ILE A 86 0.74 -11.79 4.13
N GLY A 87 -0.01 -10.70 4.24
CA GLY A 87 0.51 -9.34 4.19
C GLY A 87 0.28 -8.61 5.51
N VAL A 88 1.27 -7.81 5.89
CA VAL A 88 1.19 -6.86 7.01
C VAL A 88 1.26 -5.47 6.43
N ARG A 89 0.14 -4.77 6.45
CA ARG A 89 0.03 -3.39 5.97
C ARG A 89 0.50 -2.44 7.06
N LEU A 90 1.53 -1.68 6.76
CA LEU A 90 2.12 -0.75 7.72
C LEU A 90 1.42 0.60 7.71
N GLN A 91 1.35 1.25 8.87
CA GLN A 91 1.05 2.68 8.93
C GLN A 91 2.16 3.47 8.23
N PRO A 92 1.84 4.51 7.42
CA PRO A 92 2.86 5.20 6.62
C PRO A 92 4.04 5.73 7.44
N ALA A 93 3.77 6.33 8.61
CA ALA A 93 4.81 6.86 9.49
C ALA A 93 5.65 5.78 10.20
N ALA A 94 5.24 4.50 10.14
CA ALA A 94 5.93 3.37 10.74
C ALA A 94 6.78 2.58 9.75
N SER A 95 6.73 2.90 8.45
CA SER A 95 7.44 2.13 7.41
C SER A 95 8.96 2.08 7.61
N ALA A 96 9.54 3.15 8.18
CA ALA A 96 10.96 3.21 8.53
C ALA A 96 11.37 2.19 9.61
N ALA A 97 10.44 1.67 10.43
CA ALA A 97 10.74 0.62 11.41
C ALA A 97 11.20 -0.70 10.76
N VAL A 98 10.83 -0.94 9.51
CA VAL A 98 11.28 -2.12 8.75
C VAL A 98 12.52 -1.83 7.92
N ALA A 99 12.48 -0.79 7.08
CA ALA A 99 13.52 -0.53 6.08
C ALA A 99 14.63 0.42 6.59
N GLY A 100 14.42 1.10 7.72
CA GLY A 100 15.39 2.04 8.28
C GLY A 100 15.77 3.15 7.30
N ALA A 101 17.04 3.48 7.22
CA ALA A 101 17.58 4.48 6.30
C ALA A 101 17.39 4.11 4.81
N ARG A 102 17.14 2.83 4.50
CA ARG A 102 16.91 2.33 3.13
C ARG A 102 15.47 2.53 2.63
N LEU A 103 14.55 3.06 3.45
CA LEU A 103 13.14 3.21 3.08
C LEU A 103 12.96 3.97 1.76
N VAL A 104 13.71 5.06 1.57
CA VAL A 104 13.64 5.87 0.35
C VAL A 104 14.11 5.08 -0.89
N GLU A 105 15.07 4.17 -0.73
CA GLU A 105 15.55 3.29 -1.80
C GLU A 105 14.55 2.18 -2.14
N CYS A 106 13.64 1.87 -1.21
CA CYS A 106 12.57 0.90 -1.40
C CYS A 106 11.36 1.48 -2.15
N ALA A 107 11.25 2.82 -2.28
CA ALA A 107 10.17 3.44 -3.06
C ALA A 107 10.18 2.94 -4.51
N GLU A 108 9.00 2.70 -5.08
CA GLU A 108 8.78 2.14 -6.43
C GLU A 108 9.37 0.71 -6.61
N ARG A 109 9.65 0.02 -5.51
CA ARG A 109 10.29 -1.30 -5.58
C ARG A 109 9.63 -2.29 -4.63
N THR A 110 9.66 -3.54 -5.07
CA THR A 110 9.47 -4.70 -4.21
C THR A 110 10.85 -5.30 -3.92
N VAL A 111 11.24 -5.33 -2.66
CA VAL A 111 12.59 -5.73 -2.23
C VAL A 111 12.48 -7.06 -1.49
N ASP A 112 13.38 -8.01 -1.77
CA ASP A 112 13.53 -9.20 -0.95
C ASP A 112 13.84 -8.79 0.50
N LEU A 113 12.97 -9.19 1.43
CA LEU A 113 13.09 -8.82 2.85
C LEU A 113 14.43 -9.26 3.44
N ALA A 114 15.01 -10.36 2.94
CA ALA A 114 16.32 -10.84 3.39
C ALA A 114 17.46 -9.87 3.04
N GLN A 115 17.32 -9.05 2.01
CA GLN A 115 18.28 -8.00 1.68
C GLN A 115 18.23 -6.82 2.67
N LEU A 116 17.11 -6.62 3.37
CA LEU A 116 16.98 -5.63 4.43
C LEU A 116 17.44 -6.20 5.77
N ASP A 117 16.95 -7.41 6.12
CA ASP A 117 17.29 -8.13 7.35
C ASP A 117 16.99 -9.62 7.18
N ALA A 118 18.03 -10.42 6.93
CA ALA A 118 17.89 -11.86 6.69
C ALA A 118 17.34 -12.63 7.90
N ARG A 119 17.69 -12.20 9.13
CA ARG A 119 17.20 -12.84 10.36
C ARG A 119 15.73 -12.58 10.55
N PHE A 120 15.31 -11.34 10.37
CA PHE A 120 13.88 -10.97 10.45
C PHE A 120 13.09 -11.66 9.35
N ALA A 121 13.57 -11.70 8.10
CA ALA A 121 12.90 -12.37 7.00
C ALA A 121 12.62 -13.86 7.28
N ALA A 122 13.62 -14.58 7.81
CA ALA A 122 13.47 -15.98 8.17
C ALA A 122 12.43 -16.17 9.31
N GLY A 123 12.51 -15.34 10.36
CA GLY A 123 11.55 -15.35 11.47
C GLY A 123 10.14 -14.99 11.02
N PHE A 124 9.98 -14.00 10.17
CA PHE A 124 8.71 -13.58 9.63
C PHE A 124 8.05 -14.67 8.77
N ASN A 125 8.83 -15.33 7.90
CA ASN A 125 8.31 -16.46 7.11
C ASN A 125 7.81 -17.60 8.01
N ALA A 126 8.59 -17.99 9.02
CA ALA A 126 8.17 -19.04 9.97
C ALA A 126 6.90 -18.64 10.73
N ALA A 127 6.84 -17.40 11.22
CA ALA A 127 5.68 -16.87 11.94
C ALA A 127 4.42 -16.80 11.05
N CYS A 128 4.56 -16.42 9.78
CA CYS A 128 3.45 -16.44 8.82
C CYS A 128 2.94 -17.85 8.54
N ARG A 129 3.82 -18.86 8.47
CA ARG A 129 3.40 -20.26 8.33
C ARG A 129 2.60 -20.78 9.54
N GLU A 130 2.94 -20.34 10.74
CA GLU A 130 2.17 -20.65 11.95
C GLU A 130 0.83 -19.92 11.94
N PHE A 131 0.83 -18.61 11.65
CA PHE A 131 -0.39 -17.80 11.54
C PHE A 131 -1.37 -18.35 10.49
N SER A 132 -0.88 -18.92 9.40
CA SER A 132 -1.73 -19.51 8.37
C SER A 132 -2.49 -20.75 8.86
N ARG A 133 -1.98 -21.45 9.87
CA ARG A 133 -2.61 -22.62 10.50
C ARG A 133 -3.50 -22.21 11.67
N ASP A 134 -3.06 -21.21 12.43
CA ASP A 134 -3.76 -20.65 13.57
C ASP A 134 -3.58 -19.13 13.62
N PRO A 135 -4.58 -18.35 13.21
CA PRO A 135 -4.52 -16.89 13.26
C PRO A 135 -4.37 -16.30 14.68
N GLN A 136 -4.55 -17.11 15.72
CA GLN A 136 -4.32 -16.70 17.11
C GLN A 136 -2.89 -17.02 17.59
N ALA A 137 -2.03 -17.59 16.75
CA ALA A 137 -0.65 -17.90 17.09
C ALA A 137 0.10 -16.65 17.57
N SER A 138 0.52 -16.68 18.83
CA SER A 138 1.22 -15.56 19.47
C SER A 138 2.59 -15.28 18.84
N SER A 139 3.23 -16.28 18.25
CA SER A 139 4.53 -16.17 17.59
C SER A 139 4.56 -15.16 16.45
N PHE A 140 3.46 -15.07 15.69
CA PHE A 140 3.33 -14.09 14.61
C PHE A 140 3.35 -12.65 15.15
N TRP A 141 2.52 -12.38 16.14
CA TRP A 141 2.44 -11.06 16.75
C TRP A 141 3.74 -10.70 17.48
N GLN A 142 4.35 -11.64 18.20
CA GLN A 142 5.65 -11.44 18.85
C GLN A 142 6.77 -11.16 17.84
N CYS A 143 6.76 -11.79 16.68
CA CYS A 143 7.70 -11.50 15.59
C CYS A 143 7.57 -10.03 15.13
N LEU A 144 6.34 -9.55 14.92
CA LEU A 144 6.09 -8.15 14.54
C LEU A 144 6.43 -7.18 15.67
N GLU A 145 6.05 -7.48 16.92
CA GLU A 145 6.37 -6.67 18.09
C GLU A 145 7.88 -6.50 18.25
N SER A 146 8.64 -7.59 18.16
CA SER A 146 10.10 -7.56 18.30
C SER A 146 10.78 -6.71 17.25
N ARG A 147 10.18 -6.59 16.05
CA ARG A 147 10.71 -5.76 14.96
C ARG A 147 10.28 -4.31 15.05
N LEU A 148 9.01 -4.08 15.34
CA LEU A 148 8.39 -2.76 15.17
C LEU A 148 8.46 -1.89 16.43
N LEU A 149 8.18 -2.46 17.61
CA LEU A 149 8.08 -1.68 18.86
C LEU A 149 9.39 -1.04 19.33
N PRO A 150 10.61 -1.58 19.06
CA PRO A 150 11.84 -0.88 19.39
C PRO A 150 12.01 0.46 18.67
N HIS A 151 11.27 0.68 17.57
CA HIS A 151 11.35 1.89 16.78
C HIS A 151 10.23 2.86 17.16
N ALA A 152 10.59 3.95 17.83
CA ALA A 152 9.64 5.00 18.15
C ALA A 152 9.09 5.66 16.88
N ILE A 153 7.77 5.78 16.80
CA ILE A 153 7.11 6.52 15.72
C ILE A 153 7.31 8.01 15.96
N ASP A 154 7.66 8.73 14.91
CA ASP A 154 7.70 10.18 14.92
C ASP A 154 6.27 10.74 14.97
N GLU A 155 5.82 11.20 16.13
CA GLU A 155 4.47 11.72 16.35
C GLU A 155 4.12 12.90 15.43
N ARG A 156 5.13 13.73 15.07
CA ARG A 156 4.91 14.83 14.13
C ARG A 156 4.63 14.31 12.72
N MET A 157 5.32 13.24 12.32
CA MET A 157 5.08 12.63 11.00
C MET A 157 3.78 11.83 10.99
N GLU A 158 3.43 11.18 12.10
CA GLU A 158 2.11 10.55 12.26
C GLU A 158 0.98 11.59 12.16
N ALA A 159 1.09 12.73 12.84
CA ALA A 159 0.14 13.84 12.73
C ALA A 159 0.05 14.41 11.30
N ALA A 160 1.19 14.54 10.60
CA ALA A 160 1.22 15.01 9.22
C ALA A 160 0.55 14.03 8.26
N VAL A 161 0.78 12.72 8.44
CA VAL A 161 0.10 11.65 7.68
C VAL A 161 -1.41 11.72 7.92
N ALA A 162 -1.84 11.76 9.18
CA ALA A 162 -3.24 11.85 9.54
C ALA A 162 -3.92 13.11 8.96
N HIS A 163 -3.21 14.25 8.97
CA HIS A 163 -3.72 15.47 8.35
C HIS A 163 -3.89 15.33 6.83
N LEU A 164 -2.90 14.74 6.12
CA LEU A 164 -3.01 14.50 4.69
C LEU A 164 -4.14 13.51 4.35
N GLU A 165 -4.30 12.46 5.14
CA GLU A 165 -5.35 11.45 4.96
C GLU A 165 -6.76 12.03 5.21
N SER A 166 -6.95 12.77 6.30
CA SER A 166 -8.23 13.41 6.63
C SER A 166 -8.68 14.41 5.57
N GLN A 167 -7.74 15.02 4.88
CA GLN A 167 -7.98 15.94 3.76
C GLN A 167 -7.92 15.25 2.39
N HIS A 168 -7.82 13.93 2.33
CA HIS A 168 -7.72 13.15 1.09
C HIS A 168 -6.61 13.67 0.15
N GLY A 169 -5.52 14.18 0.70
CA GLY A 169 -4.41 14.76 -0.07
C GLY A 169 -4.71 16.10 -0.76
N GLN A 170 -5.82 16.76 -0.42
CA GLN A 170 -6.21 18.05 -1.06
C GLN A 170 -5.57 19.27 -0.41
N THR A 171 -4.99 19.10 0.78
CA THR A 171 -4.35 20.20 1.50
C THR A 171 -3.02 20.62 0.88
N ARG A 172 -2.63 21.87 1.11
CA ARG A 172 -1.30 22.36 0.73
C ARG A 172 -0.23 21.77 1.64
N ILE A 173 0.94 21.52 1.08
CA ILE A 173 2.04 20.89 1.83
C ILE A 173 2.61 21.83 2.92
N ASP A 174 2.57 23.14 2.69
CA ASP A 174 2.95 24.14 3.71
C ASP A 174 1.98 24.15 4.91
N ALA A 175 0.68 23.97 4.65
CA ALA A 175 -0.31 23.83 5.72
C ALA A 175 -0.08 22.53 6.53
N THR A 176 0.27 21.43 5.86
CA THR A 176 0.64 20.18 6.55
C THR A 176 1.93 20.35 7.36
N ALA A 177 2.94 21.07 6.84
CA ALA A 177 4.16 21.36 7.59
C ALA A 177 3.88 22.16 8.87
N ALA A 178 2.94 23.12 8.81
CA ALA A 178 2.54 23.93 9.97
C ALA A 178 1.98 23.07 11.12
N VAL A 179 1.25 21.97 10.82
CA VAL A 179 0.73 21.03 11.84
C VAL A 179 1.88 20.42 12.67
N THR A 180 3.06 20.25 12.05
CA THR A 180 4.22 19.64 12.71
C THR A 180 5.09 20.65 13.50
N ALA A 181 4.78 21.94 13.44
CA ALA A 181 5.62 23.03 13.97
C ALA A 181 7.07 22.98 13.44
N MET A 182 7.26 22.55 12.19
CA MET A 182 8.56 22.48 11.52
C MET A 182 8.64 23.48 10.36
N SER A 183 9.87 23.88 9.99
CA SER A 183 10.05 24.56 8.71
C SER A 183 9.68 23.61 7.55
N LEU A 184 9.19 24.15 6.44
CA LEU A 184 8.81 23.34 5.27
C LEU A 184 9.96 22.43 4.80
N ARG A 185 11.20 22.94 4.78
CA ARG A 185 12.38 22.16 4.39
C ARG A 185 12.62 20.97 5.33
N SER A 186 12.62 21.23 6.65
CA SER A 186 12.82 20.16 7.65
C SER A 186 11.71 19.12 7.60
N PHE A 187 10.47 19.57 7.44
CA PHE A 187 9.31 18.70 7.25
C PHE A 187 9.48 17.79 6.03
N GLN A 188 9.80 18.34 4.86
CA GLN A 188 9.93 17.55 3.62
C GLN A 188 11.00 16.46 3.73
N ILE A 189 12.17 16.79 4.32
CA ILE A 189 13.26 15.81 4.53
C ILE A 189 12.79 14.71 5.48
N ARG A 190 12.18 15.08 6.60
CA ARG A 190 11.76 14.14 7.64
C ARG A 190 10.60 13.26 7.19
N PHE A 191 9.62 13.84 6.49
CA PHE A 191 8.50 13.11 5.92
C PHE A 191 8.98 12.04 4.93
N LEU A 192 9.87 12.41 4.00
CA LEU A 192 10.45 11.47 3.05
C LEU A 192 11.18 10.31 3.77
N ALA A 193 11.97 10.62 4.79
CA ALA A 193 12.70 9.60 5.55
C ALA A 193 11.78 8.64 6.33
N CYS A 194 10.64 9.13 6.85
CA CYS A 194 9.71 8.33 7.65
C CYS A 194 8.70 7.55 6.81
N VAL A 195 8.24 8.14 5.69
CA VAL A 195 7.13 7.62 4.88
C VAL A 195 7.63 6.93 3.60
N GLY A 196 8.82 7.29 3.10
CA GLY A 196 9.39 6.73 1.87
C GLY A 196 8.99 7.49 0.60
N LEU A 197 7.96 8.33 0.65
CA LEU A 197 7.55 9.24 -0.43
C LEU A 197 7.63 10.69 0.04
N SER A 198 7.81 11.63 -0.90
CA SER A 198 7.62 13.04 -0.58
C SER A 198 6.17 13.30 -0.19
N ALA A 199 5.92 14.27 0.70
CA ALA A 199 4.57 14.63 1.12
C ALA A 199 3.66 14.99 -0.08
N LYS A 200 4.24 15.60 -1.14
CA LYS A 200 3.51 15.90 -2.38
C LYS A 200 3.12 14.63 -3.14
N ALA A 201 4.03 13.66 -3.26
CA ALA A 201 3.74 12.38 -3.91
C ALA A 201 2.71 11.58 -3.13
N PHE A 202 2.84 11.52 -1.80
CA PHE A 202 1.88 10.88 -0.92
C PHE A 202 0.47 11.51 -1.05
N ALA A 203 0.37 12.86 -1.04
CA ALA A 203 -0.88 13.56 -1.26
C ALA A 203 -1.53 13.25 -2.63
N ARG A 204 -0.71 13.07 -3.70
CA ARG A 204 -1.21 12.65 -5.03
C ARG A 204 -1.83 11.25 -4.98
N VAL A 205 -1.18 10.32 -4.28
CA VAL A 205 -1.71 8.95 -4.09
C VAL A 205 -3.03 8.99 -3.31
N LEU A 206 -3.13 9.79 -2.25
CA LEU A 206 -4.36 9.94 -1.48
C LEU A 206 -5.52 10.52 -2.32
N ARG A 207 -5.23 11.49 -3.20
CA ARG A 207 -6.24 12.01 -4.15
C ARG A 207 -6.71 10.95 -5.14
N LEU A 208 -5.77 10.12 -5.66
CA LEU A 208 -6.14 8.99 -6.50
C LEU A 208 -7.08 8.03 -5.76
N GLN A 209 -6.75 7.68 -4.52
CA GLN A 209 -7.56 6.79 -3.70
C GLN A 209 -8.95 7.39 -3.42
N ALA A 210 -9.05 8.69 -3.17
CA ALA A 210 -10.33 9.38 -3.03
C ALA A 210 -11.15 9.33 -4.34
N THR A 211 -10.48 9.50 -5.48
CA THR A 211 -11.10 9.39 -6.81
C THR A 211 -11.63 7.98 -7.08
N ILE A 212 -10.84 6.95 -6.79
CA ILE A 212 -11.25 5.54 -6.94
C ILE A 212 -12.47 5.26 -6.06
N ARG A 213 -12.45 5.65 -4.79
CA ARG A 213 -13.59 5.48 -3.88
C ARG A 213 -14.84 6.24 -4.35
N ALA A 214 -14.70 7.44 -4.92
CA ALA A 214 -15.82 8.19 -5.45
C ALA A 214 -16.42 7.52 -6.71
N MET A 215 -15.57 6.99 -7.61
CA MET A 215 -16.01 6.18 -8.75
C MET A 215 -16.74 4.92 -8.29
N ASP A 216 -16.25 4.29 -7.24
CA ASP A 216 -16.80 3.09 -6.63
C ASP A 216 -18.20 3.37 -6.03
N ARG A 217 -18.42 4.54 -5.44
CA ARG A 217 -19.75 4.98 -4.97
C ARG A 217 -20.71 5.42 -6.06
N GLY A 218 -20.30 5.36 -7.33
CA GLY A 218 -21.17 5.65 -8.48
C GLY A 218 -21.18 7.12 -8.93
N VAL A 219 -20.21 7.95 -8.51
CA VAL A 219 -20.09 9.31 -9.06
C VAL A 219 -19.73 9.23 -10.54
N GLU A 220 -20.65 9.64 -11.42
CA GLU A 220 -20.50 9.49 -12.86
C GLU A 220 -19.81 10.67 -13.54
N SER A 221 -20.05 11.88 -13.06
CA SER A 221 -19.47 13.10 -13.64
C SER A 221 -17.97 13.22 -13.37
N LEU A 222 -17.17 13.20 -14.44
CA LEU A 222 -15.73 13.42 -14.33
C LEU A 222 -15.39 14.84 -13.87
N ALA A 223 -16.21 15.83 -14.19
CA ALA A 223 -16.04 17.19 -13.71
C ALA A 223 -16.27 17.26 -12.19
N GLN A 224 -17.33 16.61 -11.69
CA GLN A 224 -17.61 16.53 -10.26
C GLN A 224 -16.49 15.77 -9.52
N LEU A 225 -16.05 14.63 -10.05
CA LEU A 225 -14.90 13.88 -9.51
C LEU A 225 -13.65 14.75 -9.39
N ALA A 226 -13.37 15.59 -10.40
CA ALA A 226 -12.20 16.47 -10.36
C ALA A 226 -12.32 17.48 -9.21
N VAL A 227 -13.46 18.11 -9.04
CA VAL A 227 -13.72 19.08 -7.96
C VAL A 227 -13.64 18.38 -6.60
N ASP A 228 -14.37 17.29 -6.41
CA ASP A 228 -14.47 16.57 -5.12
C ASP A 228 -13.13 15.95 -4.70
N SER A 229 -12.27 15.62 -5.66
CA SER A 229 -10.93 15.08 -5.40
C SER A 229 -9.82 16.15 -5.33
N GLY A 230 -10.19 17.46 -5.38
CA GLY A 230 -9.25 18.57 -5.22
C GLY A 230 -8.30 18.77 -6.41
N PHE A 231 -8.72 18.40 -7.61
CA PHE A 231 -8.02 18.78 -8.83
C PHE A 231 -8.47 20.17 -9.31
N ALA A 232 -7.56 20.89 -9.95
CA ALA A 232 -7.87 22.22 -10.45
C ALA A 232 -8.97 22.22 -11.53
N ASP A 233 -8.96 21.19 -12.38
CA ASP A 233 -9.91 20.97 -13.47
C ASP A 233 -9.92 19.50 -13.92
N GLN A 234 -10.84 19.16 -14.80
CA GLN A 234 -10.98 17.81 -15.36
C GLN A 234 -9.73 17.37 -16.14
N ALA A 235 -9.04 18.28 -16.82
CA ALA A 235 -7.83 17.96 -17.58
C ALA A 235 -6.67 17.62 -16.64
N HIS A 236 -6.56 18.33 -15.52
CA HIS A 236 -5.60 18.01 -14.46
C HIS A 236 -5.91 16.64 -13.84
N ALA A 237 -7.17 16.37 -13.47
CA ALA A 237 -7.59 15.07 -12.96
C ALA A 237 -7.25 13.94 -13.95
N THR A 238 -7.52 14.14 -15.24
CA THR A 238 -7.23 13.14 -16.28
C THR A 238 -5.74 12.84 -16.35
N ARG A 239 -4.88 13.86 -16.35
CA ARG A 239 -3.41 13.68 -16.41
C ARG A 239 -2.89 12.96 -15.16
N GLU A 240 -3.33 13.36 -13.96
CA GLU A 240 -2.90 12.75 -12.70
C GLU A 240 -3.35 11.28 -12.60
N VAL A 241 -4.61 10.99 -12.89
CA VAL A 241 -5.12 9.60 -12.90
C VAL A 241 -4.35 8.76 -13.90
N GLN A 242 -4.16 9.25 -15.13
CA GLN A 242 -3.43 8.51 -16.16
C GLN A 242 -1.97 8.26 -15.79
N GLN A 243 -1.30 9.22 -15.14
CA GLN A 243 0.07 9.07 -14.69
C GLN A 243 0.22 8.01 -13.59
N LEU A 244 -0.74 7.95 -12.64
CA LEU A 244 -0.69 7.04 -11.50
C LEU A 244 -1.23 5.63 -11.83
N THR A 245 -2.15 5.52 -12.81
CA THR A 245 -2.84 4.24 -13.11
C THR A 245 -2.53 3.67 -14.48
N GLY A 246 -1.94 4.45 -15.38
CA GLY A 246 -1.81 4.11 -16.80
C GLY A 246 -3.12 4.20 -17.59
N LEU A 247 -4.24 4.55 -16.95
CA LEU A 247 -5.59 4.57 -17.52
C LEU A 247 -6.19 5.97 -17.46
N THR A 248 -6.97 6.32 -18.49
CA THR A 248 -7.85 7.51 -18.38
C THR A 248 -8.93 7.26 -17.32
N PRO A 249 -9.51 8.31 -16.70
CA PRO A 249 -10.58 8.15 -15.70
C PRO A 249 -11.75 7.28 -16.18
N ALA A 250 -12.14 7.41 -17.46
CA ALA A 250 -13.22 6.58 -18.04
C ALA A 250 -12.82 5.10 -18.12
N ARG A 251 -11.57 4.79 -18.53
CA ARG A 251 -11.06 3.41 -18.57
C ARG A 251 -10.84 2.83 -17.18
N LEU A 252 -10.35 3.64 -16.23
CA LEU A 252 -10.23 3.23 -14.83
C LEU A 252 -11.59 2.83 -14.26
N ARG A 253 -12.61 3.66 -14.48
CA ARG A 253 -13.99 3.35 -14.05
C ARG A 253 -14.51 2.05 -14.66
N ALA A 254 -14.29 1.84 -15.96
CA ALA A 254 -14.69 0.61 -16.63
C ALA A 254 -13.97 -0.61 -16.04
N ALA A 255 -12.66 -0.51 -15.76
CA ALA A 255 -11.88 -1.57 -15.13
C ALA A 255 -12.38 -1.89 -13.71
N LEU A 256 -12.70 -0.87 -12.90
CA LEU A 256 -13.25 -1.05 -11.56
C LEU A 256 -14.65 -1.71 -11.57
N ARG A 257 -15.50 -1.36 -12.55
CA ARG A 257 -16.81 -2.02 -12.75
C ARG A 257 -16.65 -3.47 -13.16
N SER A 258 -15.80 -3.74 -14.17
CA SER A 258 -15.52 -5.11 -14.64
C SER A 258 -14.95 -5.99 -13.52
N ALA A 259 -14.08 -5.42 -12.68
CA ALA A 259 -13.54 -6.12 -11.52
C ALA A 259 -14.62 -6.49 -10.49
N ARG A 260 -15.68 -5.69 -10.34
CA ARG A 260 -16.82 -6.00 -9.46
C ARG A 260 -17.70 -7.12 -9.98
N ASP A 261 -17.88 -7.18 -11.31
CA ASP A 261 -18.71 -8.20 -11.94
C ASP A 261 -17.99 -9.56 -11.99
N ASP A 262 -16.65 -9.56 -11.93
CA ASP A 262 -15.81 -10.75 -11.82
C ASP A 262 -15.42 -10.96 -10.36
N ASP A 263 -16.20 -11.78 -9.65
CA ASP A 263 -16.09 -12.10 -8.22
C ASP A 263 -14.66 -12.53 -7.78
N ARG A 264 -13.82 -12.94 -8.73
CA ARG A 264 -12.43 -13.34 -8.50
C ARG A 264 -11.41 -12.22 -8.55
N THR A 265 -11.71 -11.13 -9.24
CA THR A 265 -10.77 -9.99 -9.44
C THR A 265 -11.04 -8.87 -8.43
N VAL A 266 -12.27 -8.80 -7.90
CA VAL A 266 -12.76 -7.73 -7.01
C VAL A 266 -12.02 -7.70 -5.69
N GLU A 267 -11.61 -8.87 -5.15
CA GLU A 267 -11.12 -8.92 -3.79
C GLU A 267 -9.70 -8.36 -3.64
N LEU A 268 -8.79 -8.52 -4.61
CA LEU A 268 -7.45 -7.94 -4.52
C LEU A 268 -7.47 -6.41 -4.71
N ALA A 269 -8.09 -5.91 -5.76
CA ALA A 269 -8.19 -4.46 -5.97
C ALA A 269 -9.08 -3.80 -4.90
N ALA A 270 -10.18 -4.44 -4.49
CA ALA A 270 -11.09 -3.94 -3.47
C ALA A 270 -10.55 -4.08 -2.04
N ALA A 271 -9.76 -5.10 -1.74
CA ALA A 271 -9.07 -5.23 -0.46
C ALA A 271 -8.10 -4.08 -0.25
N PHE A 272 -7.35 -3.69 -1.29
CA PHE A 272 -6.47 -2.53 -1.25
C PHE A 272 -7.23 -1.19 -1.18
N VAL A 273 -8.47 -1.13 -1.64
CA VAL A 273 -9.32 0.08 -1.57
C VAL A 273 -10.10 0.16 -0.25
N ARG A 274 -10.56 -0.97 0.32
CA ARG A 274 -11.37 -0.99 1.55
C ARG A 274 -10.55 -0.82 2.83
N GLY A 275 -9.30 -1.28 2.86
CA GLY A 275 -8.42 -1.15 4.02
C GLY A 275 -7.96 0.28 4.33
N THR A 276 -8.53 1.29 3.67
CA THR A 276 -8.28 2.73 3.92
C THR A 276 -9.53 3.49 4.41
N ALA A 277 -10.54 2.77 4.93
CA ALA A 277 -11.72 3.37 5.54
C ALA A 277 -11.51 3.67 7.02
#